data_f555daa8dfb90e34bd3f8a53afb54d14
#
_entry.id   f555daa8dfb90e34bd3f8a53afb54d14
#
_cell.length_a   1.000
_cell.length_b   1.000
_cell.length_c   1.000
_cell.angle_alpha   90.00
_cell.angle_beta   90.00
_cell.angle_gamma   90.00
#
_symmetry.space_group_name_H-M   'P 1'
#
loop_
_entity.id
_entity.type
_entity.pdbx_description
1 polymer ?
#
loop_
_entity_poly.entity_id
_entity_poly.type
_entity_poly.pdbx_seq_one_letter_code
_entity_poly.pdbx_strand_id
1 'polypeptide(L)'
;MIVLVKFFVILKIKKTQLLLGFLLLSIYCDRPGEKIIIKGSTMGTSYVVKIVSNKDIETKKIKYSIDSILVKLNKQMSTWDPESEISKFNRWESLEPYDVSRQFYEVVESALYLSKKTNGMFDATVFDLLSLWGFGPNPKSGIPEKKNIDSILTLTGYENIICSNGTLMKKNRKAKLDLNAIAKGYGVDVVFDFLRTSGFENIFVEIGGEVKFSGYNFRDQNWTVGLENPISNQIDKQIPLFGVLKNEGCAIATSANYRNFVDLDGTILGHTINPKSGFPIQTDVLSVTVISKTCMESDGWATALMTMSYEQGASILSGNDSVSAIWLMRGADGLRYITMEGDINIIDPIYDIR
;
A
#
# COMPACT_ATOMS: atom_id res chain seq x y z
N MET A 1 65.61 -19.28 -44.08
CA MET A 1 65.37 -19.71 -42.68
C MET A 1 65.15 -18.55 -41.68
N ILE A 2 65.62 -17.34 -41.99
CA ILE A 2 65.50 -16.17 -41.08
C ILE A 2 64.12 -15.45 -41.18
N VAL A 3 63.41 -15.54 -42.32
CA VAL A 3 62.11 -14.88 -42.50
C VAL A 3 60.95 -15.60 -41.80
N LEU A 4 61.01 -16.95 -41.67
CA LEU A 4 59.98 -17.73 -41.02
C LEU A 4 60.00 -17.54 -39.44
N VAL A 5 61.17 -17.32 -38.86
CA VAL A 5 61.29 -17.12 -37.38
C VAL A 5 60.71 -15.76 -36.95
N LYS A 6 60.87 -14.69 -37.79
CA LYS A 6 60.26 -13.40 -37.49
C LYS A 6 58.71 -13.40 -37.59
N PHE A 7 58.13 -14.20 -38.45
CA PHE A 7 56.68 -14.31 -38.59
C PHE A 7 56.06 -15.06 -37.38
N PHE A 8 56.73 -16.07 -36.86
CA PHE A 8 56.25 -16.82 -35.70
C PHE A 8 56.34 -16.01 -34.40
N VAL A 9 57.37 -15.15 -34.24
CA VAL A 9 57.50 -14.29 -33.04
C VAL A 9 56.45 -13.21 -33.03
N ILE A 10 56.10 -12.59 -34.18
CA ILE A 10 55.06 -11.56 -34.28
C ILE A 10 53.68 -12.16 -34.04
N LEU A 11 53.40 -13.38 -34.51
CA LEU A 11 52.12 -14.08 -34.26
C LEU A 11 51.98 -14.49 -32.77
N LYS A 12 53.06 -14.88 -32.10
CA LYS A 12 53.04 -15.20 -30.63
C LYS A 12 52.79 -13.97 -29.77
N ILE A 13 53.37 -12.82 -30.12
CA ILE A 13 53.17 -11.58 -29.38
C ILE A 13 51.71 -11.08 -29.53
N LYS A 14 51.14 -11.15 -30.75
CA LYS A 14 49.74 -10.79 -30.99
C LYS A 14 48.73 -11.71 -30.27
N LYS A 15 49.00 -13.02 -30.22
CA LYS A 15 48.14 -13.96 -29.48
C LYS A 15 48.20 -13.71 -27.96
N THR A 16 49.37 -13.43 -27.40
CA THR A 16 49.53 -13.17 -25.95
C THR A 16 48.86 -11.84 -25.56
N GLN A 17 48.95 -10.81 -26.41
CA GLN A 17 48.26 -9.52 -26.15
C GLN A 17 46.75 -9.63 -26.32
N LEU A 18 46.26 -10.47 -27.28
CA LEU A 18 44.83 -10.76 -27.41
C LEU A 18 44.28 -11.54 -26.20
N LEU A 19 45.04 -12.50 -25.69
CA LEU A 19 44.67 -13.27 -24.48
C LEU A 19 44.69 -12.38 -23.22
N LEU A 20 45.66 -11.48 -23.08
CA LEU A 20 45.73 -10.52 -21.96
C LEU A 20 44.59 -9.48 -22.03
N GLY A 21 44.24 -9.02 -23.23
CA GLY A 21 43.10 -8.13 -23.44
C GLY A 21 41.75 -8.82 -23.15
N PHE A 22 41.61 -10.11 -23.51
CA PHE A 22 40.42 -10.90 -23.16
C PHE A 22 40.35 -11.25 -21.67
N LEU A 23 41.51 -11.47 -21.00
CA LEU A 23 41.56 -11.70 -19.57
C LEU A 23 41.25 -10.43 -18.76
N LEU A 24 41.59 -9.25 -19.26
CA LEU A 24 41.26 -7.97 -18.62
C LEU A 24 39.77 -7.56 -18.81
N LEU A 25 39.12 -8.03 -19.88
CA LEU A 25 37.68 -7.82 -20.08
C LEU A 25 36.81 -8.78 -19.27
N SER A 26 37.37 -9.91 -18.78
CA SER A 26 36.63 -10.88 -17.95
C SER A 26 36.74 -10.61 -16.43
N ILE A 27 37.47 -9.56 -16.01
CA ILE A 27 37.55 -9.20 -14.58
C ILE A 27 36.57 -8.08 -14.20
N TYR A 28 35.68 -7.68 -15.11
CA TYR A 28 34.49 -6.95 -14.69
C TYR A 28 33.47 -7.98 -14.13
N CYS A 29 33.90 -8.65 -13.05
CA CYS A 29 32.99 -9.40 -12.21
C CYS A 29 32.10 -8.35 -11.54
N ASP A 30 30.89 -8.17 -11.99
CA ASP A 30 29.87 -7.46 -11.25
C ASP A 30 29.89 -8.01 -9.82
N ARG A 31 30.32 -7.18 -8.86
CA ARG A 31 30.22 -7.56 -7.47
C ARG A 31 28.74 -7.78 -7.21
N PRO A 32 28.32 -8.95 -6.68
CA PRO A 32 26.92 -9.14 -6.34
C PRO A 32 26.52 -7.99 -5.42
N GLY A 33 25.45 -7.29 -5.77
CA GLY A 33 25.00 -6.11 -5.04
C GLY A 33 24.87 -6.38 -3.56
N GLU A 34 25.23 -5.42 -2.72
CA GLU A 34 25.03 -5.51 -1.29
C GLU A 34 23.54 -5.62 -0.96
N LYS A 35 23.21 -6.54 -0.06
CA LYS A 35 21.82 -6.82 0.36
C LYS A 35 21.56 -6.11 1.68
N ILE A 36 20.72 -5.10 1.65
CA ILE A 36 20.35 -4.35 2.83
C ILE A 36 18.89 -4.60 3.16
N ILE A 37 18.62 -4.89 4.43
CA ILE A 37 17.29 -5.02 4.98
C ILE A 37 17.17 -4.11 6.19
N ILE A 38 16.27 -3.13 6.11
CA ILE A 38 15.96 -2.19 7.19
C ILE A 38 14.55 -2.52 7.69
N LYS A 39 14.40 -2.60 9.01
CA LYS A 39 13.12 -2.88 9.66
C LYS A 39 12.85 -1.87 10.77
N GLY A 40 11.57 -1.63 11.03
CA GLY A 40 11.12 -0.78 12.12
C GLY A 40 9.61 -0.85 12.32
N SER A 41 9.07 0.08 13.10
CA SER A 41 7.63 0.18 13.39
C SER A 41 7.13 1.58 13.09
N THR A 42 5.94 1.68 12.53
CA THR A 42 5.27 2.94 12.19
C THR A 42 3.76 2.71 12.03
N MET A 43 2.93 3.73 12.19
CA MET A 43 1.49 3.68 11.89
C MET A 43 0.77 2.47 12.51
N GLY A 44 1.14 2.09 13.75
CA GLY A 44 0.56 0.94 14.45
C GLY A 44 0.96 -0.44 13.92
N THR A 45 1.93 -0.51 12.99
CA THR A 45 2.40 -1.73 12.33
C THR A 45 3.93 -1.74 12.18
N SER A 46 4.47 -2.71 11.44
CA SER A 46 5.89 -2.78 11.07
C SER A 46 6.13 -2.29 9.65
N TYR A 47 7.39 -1.93 9.35
CA TYR A 47 7.85 -1.71 7.99
C TYR A 47 9.09 -2.54 7.67
N VAL A 48 9.27 -2.86 6.40
CA VAL A 48 10.45 -3.52 5.85
C VAL A 48 10.88 -2.82 4.58
N VAL A 49 12.15 -2.42 4.52
CA VAL A 49 12.80 -1.91 3.31
C VAL A 49 13.92 -2.85 2.91
N LYS A 50 13.93 -3.26 1.64
CA LYS A 50 15.01 -4.08 1.07
C LYS A 50 15.64 -3.29 -0.09
N ILE A 51 16.98 -3.23 -0.11
CA ILE A 51 17.74 -2.55 -1.15
C ILE A 51 18.79 -3.52 -1.68
N VAL A 52 18.96 -3.56 -3.01
CA VAL A 52 20.10 -4.24 -3.66
C VAL A 52 20.90 -3.16 -4.38
N SER A 53 22.18 -3.02 -4.02
CA SER A 53 23.02 -1.96 -4.58
C SER A 53 24.50 -2.36 -4.60
N ASN A 54 25.21 -1.91 -5.62
CA ASN A 54 26.67 -2.04 -5.72
C ASN A 54 27.42 -0.85 -5.07
N LYS A 55 26.68 0.13 -4.54
CA LYS A 55 27.23 1.30 -3.83
C LYS A 55 27.45 0.95 -2.37
N ASP A 56 28.47 1.52 -1.78
CA ASP A 56 28.67 1.49 -0.32
C ASP A 56 27.53 2.27 0.37
N ILE A 57 26.86 1.65 1.33
CA ILE A 57 25.63 2.16 1.92
C ILE A 57 25.76 2.33 3.43
N GLU A 58 25.66 3.57 3.89
CA GLU A 58 25.51 3.88 5.30
C GLU A 58 24.09 3.50 5.82
N THR A 59 23.87 2.21 6.06
CA THR A 59 22.56 1.65 6.48
C THR A 59 21.93 2.40 7.65
N LYS A 60 22.74 2.84 8.64
CA LYS A 60 22.24 3.60 9.81
C LYS A 60 21.66 4.96 9.40
N LYS A 61 22.30 5.66 8.47
CA LYS A 61 21.84 6.97 7.98
C LYS A 61 20.55 6.84 7.21
N ILE A 62 20.45 5.81 6.34
CA ILE A 62 19.21 5.55 5.60
C ILE A 62 18.08 5.20 6.56
N LYS A 63 18.32 4.31 7.52
CA LYS A 63 17.31 3.97 8.55
C LYS A 63 16.84 5.23 9.29
N TYR A 64 17.75 6.06 9.75
CA TYR A 64 17.41 7.30 10.44
C TYR A 64 16.53 8.23 9.57
N SER A 65 16.85 8.37 8.28
CA SER A 65 16.06 9.17 7.36
C SER A 65 14.65 8.59 7.15
N ILE A 66 14.54 7.26 6.98
CA ILE A 66 13.24 6.56 6.86
C ILE A 66 12.41 6.77 8.14
N ASP A 67 12.99 6.52 9.31
CA ASP A 67 12.30 6.72 10.59
C ASP A 67 11.82 8.17 10.74
N SER A 68 12.64 9.16 10.38
CA SER A 68 12.28 10.57 10.42
C SER A 68 11.13 10.93 9.48
N ILE A 69 11.11 10.38 8.27
CA ILE A 69 10.01 10.52 7.30
C ILE A 69 8.72 9.97 7.92
N LEU A 70 8.77 8.75 8.42
CA LEU A 70 7.59 8.07 8.95
C LEU A 70 7.05 8.74 10.23
N VAL A 71 7.93 9.23 11.10
CA VAL A 71 7.54 10.04 12.28
C VAL A 71 6.83 11.31 11.84
N LYS A 72 7.34 12.02 10.82
CA LYS A 72 6.69 13.22 10.28
C LYS A 72 5.30 12.92 9.73
N LEU A 73 5.14 11.84 8.95
CA LEU A 73 3.84 11.44 8.41
C LEU A 73 2.85 11.07 9.52
N ASN A 74 3.29 10.39 10.58
CA ASN A 74 2.45 10.13 11.75
C ASN A 74 1.98 11.43 12.41
N LYS A 75 2.84 12.44 12.55
CA LYS A 75 2.48 13.77 13.08
C LYS A 75 1.47 14.51 12.21
N GLN A 76 1.36 14.17 10.96
CA GLN A 76 0.38 14.76 10.05
C GLN A 76 -0.95 13.99 10.05
N MET A 77 -0.92 12.66 10.00
CA MET A 77 -2.08 11.84 9.60
C MET A 77 -2.62 10.89 10.67
N SER A 78 -1.95 10.76 11.84
CA SER A 78 -2.40 9.84 12.87
C SER A 78 -3.57 10.41 13.67
N THR A 79 -4.73 9.77 13.60
CA THR A 79 -5.88 10.10 14.46
C THR A 79 -5.66 9.68 15.92
N TRP A 80 -4.65 8.85 16.20
CA TRP A 80 -4.27 8.43 17.55
C TRP A 80 -3.38 9.43 18.29
N ASP A 81 -2.72 10.33 17.58
CA ASP A 81 -1.95 11.43 18.17
C ASP A 81 -2.84 12.68 18.25
N PRO A 82 -3.22 13.13 19.46
CA PRO A 82 -4.06 14.33 19.62
C PRO A 82 -3.39 15.60 19.10
N GLU A 83 -2.05 15.62 19.01
CA GLU A 83 -1.28 16.75 18.52
C GLU A 83 -0.95 16.65 17.01
N SER A 84 -1.42 15.62 16.33
CA SER A 84 -1.29 15.51 14.88
C SER A 84 -2.09 16.58 14.15
N GLU A 85 -1.72 16.83 12.90
CA GLU A 85 -2.38 17.80 12.04
C GLU A 85 -3.85 17.43 11.77
N ILE A 86 -4.11 16.16 11.45
CA ILE A 86 -5.48 15.65 11.25
C ILE A 86 -6.32 15.78 12.52
N SER A 87 -5.76 15.51 13.71
CA SER A 87 -6.48 15.63 14.96
C SER A 87 -6.80 17.08 15.30
N LYS A 88 -5.92 18.02 14.98
CA LYS A 88 -6.17 19.47 15.11
C LYS A 88 -7.26 19.91 14.13
N PHE A 89 -7.18 19.50 12.86
CA PHE A 89 -8.23 19.78 11.88
C PHE A 89 -9.58 19.19 12.30
N ASN A 90 -9.62 17.97 12.84
CA ASN A 90 -10.85 17.34 13.29
C ASN A 90 -11.51 18.13 14.45
N ARG A 91 -10.73 18.73 15.34
CA ARG A 91 -11.21 19.61 16.42
C ARG A 91 -11.54 21.04 15.96
N TRP A 92 -11.13 21.44 14.78
CA TRP A 92 -11.43 22.76 14.22
C TRP A 92 -12.90 22.85 13.81
N GLU A 93 -13.74 23.41 14.70
CA GLU A 93 -15.18 23.60 14.45
C GLU A 93 -15.48 24.95 13.81
N SER A 94 -14.84 25.26 12.68
CA SER A 94 -15.05 26.47 11.88
C SER A 94 -15.34 26.12 10.42
N LEU A 95 -15.94 27.06 9.70
CA LEU A 95 -16.11 27.01 8.24
C LEU A 95 -15.00 27.78 7.51
N GLU A 96 -14.14 28.48 8.25
CA GLU A 96 -13.02 29.21 7.68
C GLU A 96 -11.95 28.25 7.14
N PRO A 97 -11.13 28.70 6.17
CA PRO A 97 -10.00 27.93 5.69
C PRO A 97 -9.03 27.58 6.82
N TYR A 98 -8.50 26.36 6.77
CA TYR A 98 -7.49 25.83 7.67
C TYR A 98 -6.23 25.50 6.87
N ASP A 99 -5.12 26.19 7.17
CA ASP A 99 -3.83 25.95 6.53
C ASP A 99 -3.29 24.57 6.89
N VAL A 100 -2.86 23.82 5.90
CA VAL A 100 -2.34 22.47 6.08
C VAL A 100 -1.00 22.27 5.42
N SER A 101 -0.23 21.30 5.93
CA SER A 101 1.01 20.90 5.29
C SER A 101 0.75 20.30 3.90
N ARG A 102 1.70 20.46 3.00
CA ARG A 102 1.60 19.97 1.62
C ARG A 102 1.27 18.47 1.58
N GLN A 103 1.95 17.64 2.37
CA GLN A 103 1.75 16.19 2.37
C GLN A 103 0.35 15.81 2.87
N PHE A 104 -0.15 16.47 3.91
CA PHE A 104 -1.51 16.24 4.40
C PHE A 104 -2.55 16.67 3.36
N TYR A 105 -2.36 17.83 2.71
CA TYR A 105 -3.20 18.28 1.60
C TYR A 105 -3.27 17.26 0.46
N GLU A 106 -2.10 16.78 -0.03
CA GLU A 106 -2.01 15.79 -1.10
C GLU A 106 -2.81 14.50 -0.80
N VAL A 107 -2.73 14.00 0.44
CA VAL A 107 -3.47 12.79 0.83
C VAL A 107 -4.97 13.05 0.94
N VAL A 108 -5.39 14.18 1.51
CA VAL A 108 -6.82 14.54 1.58
C VAL A 108 -7.39 14.77 0.20
N GLU A 109 -6.70 15.49 -0.68
CA GLU A 109 -7.13 15.71 -2.07
C GLU A 109 -7.31 14.40 -2.82
N SER A 110 -6.35 13.47 -2.69
CA SER A 110 -6.43 12.12 -3.27
C SER A 110 -7.61 11.32 -2.69
N ALA A 111 -7.82 11.38 -1.38
CA ALA A 111 -8.94 10.74 -0.71
C ALA A 111 -10.30 11.26 -1.23
N LEU A 112 -10.45 12.58 -1.38
CA LEU A 112 -11.66 13.18 -1.94
C LEU A 112 -11.87 12.83 -3.42
N TYR A 113 -10.80 12.78 -4.20
CA TYR A 113 -10.86 12.32 -5.59
C TYR A 113 -11.38 10.87 -5.67
N LEU A 114 -10.84 9.98 -4.85
CA LEU A 114 -11.28 8.59 -4.78
C LEU A 114 -12.72 8.46 -4.27
N SER A 115 -13.10 9.24 -3.26
CA SER A 115 -14.49 9.31 -2.77
C SER A 115 -15.47 9.65 -3.89
N LYS A 116 -15.13 10.64 -4.72
CA LYS A 116 -15.94 11.02 -5.88
C LYS A 116 -15.99 9.92 -6.93
N LYS A 117 -14.85 9.28 -7.25
CA LYS A 117 -14.75 8.18 -8.23
C LYS A 117 -15.57 6.95 -7.82
N THR A 118 -15.62 6.66 -6.53
CA THR A 118 -16.37 5.53 -5.96
C THR A 118 -17.79 5.89 -5.53
N ASN A 119 -18.24 7.10 -5.90
CA ASN A 119 -19.55 7.61 -5.50
C ASN A 119 -19.78 7.48 -3.98
N GLY A 120 -18.76 7.81 -3.16
CA GLY A 120 -18.81 7.79 -1.70
C GLY A 120 -18.74 6.39 -1.07
N MET A 121 -18.39 5.34 -1.82
CA MET A 121 -18.12 4.02 -1.23
C MET A 121 -16.75 3.98 -0.53
N PHE A 122 -15.79 4.76 -0.98
CA PHE A 122 -14.67 5.23 -0.17
C PHE A 122 -15.03 6.62 0.35
N ASP A 123 -14.90 6.88 1.66
CA ASP A 123 -15.14 8.19 2.22
C ASP A 123 -14.21 8.46 3.41
N ALA A 124 -13.37 9.48 3.30
CA ALA A 124 -12.43 9.85 4.36
C ALA A 124 -13.12 10.54 5.55
N THR A 125 -14.44 10.80 5.50
CA THR A 125 -15.17 11.45 6.60
C THR A 125 -15.84 10.47 7.57
N VAL A 126 -15.46 9.21 7.55
CA VAL A 126 -16.04 8.14 8.38
C VAL A 126 -15.53 8.08 9.82
N PHE A 127 -14.69 9.01 10.27
CA PHE A 127 -14.07 9.01 11.61
C PHE A 127 -15.05 8.74 12.76
N ASP A 128 -16.17 9.45 12.81
CA ASP A 128 -17.15 9.28 13.87
C ASP A 128 -17.95 7.97 13.76
N LEU A 129 -18.15 7.45 12.53
CA LEU A 129 -18.72 6.12 12.32
C LEU A 129 -17.79 5.02 12.83
N LEU A 130 -16.49 5.09 12.52
CA LEU A 130 -15.49 4.15 13.03
C LEU A 130 -15.47 4.17 14.57
N SER A 131 -15.43 5.34 15.18
CA SER A 131 -15.48 5.49 16.65
C SER A 131 -16.76 4.92 17.26
N LEU A 132 -17.91 5.09 16.59
CA LEU A 132 -19.19 4.56 17.05
C LEU A 132 -19.21 3.04 17.06
N TRP A 133 -18.57 2.39 16.09
CA TRP A 133 -18.46 0.91 15.97
C TRP A 133 -17.29 0.31 16.76
N GLY A 134 -16.62 1.10 17.61
CA GLY A 134 -15.55 0.59 18.47
C GLY A 134 -14.17 0.63 17.85
N PHE A 135 -14.00 1.28 16.68
CA PHE A 135 -12.70 1.46 16.03
C PHE A 135 -12.15 2.87 16.26
N GLY A 136 -10.81 3.02 16.15
CA GLY A 136 -10.17 4.33 16.33
C GLY A 136 -9.83 4.70 17.78
N PRO A 137 -9.34 5.94 18.02
CA PRO A 137 -8.75 6.35 19.30
C PRO A 137 -9.77 6.53 20.44
N ASN A 138 -11.05 6.70 20.11
CA ASN A 138 -12.13 6.93 21.08
C ASN A 138 -13.27 5.91 20.88
N PRO A 139 -12.98 4.60 21.04
CA PRO A 139 -13.94 3.56 20.73
C PRO A 139 -15.13 3.62 21.68
N LYS A 140 -16.34 3.53 21.15
CA LYS A 140 -17.55 3.30 21.91
C LYS A 140 -17.77 1.79 22.10
N SER A 141 -18.42 1.40 23.16
CA SER A 141 -18.76 0.00 23.44
C SER A 141 -20.22 -0.30 23.10
N GLY A 142 -20.49 -1.57 22.76
CA GLY A 142 -21.82 -2.06 22.44
C GLY A 142 -22.25 -1.80 20.99
N ILE A 143 -23.35 -2.43 20.57
CA ILE A 143 -23.93 -2.25 19.24
C ILE A 143 -24.61 -0.88 19.18
N PRO A 144 -24.25 -0.01 18.21
CA PRO A 144 -24.84 1.31 18.11
C PRO A 144 -26.35 1.27 17.82
N GLU A 145 -27.12 2.10 18.50
CA GLU A 145 -28.51 2.32 18.14
C GLU A 145 -28.62 3.03 16.78
N LYS A 146 -29.59 2.63 15.95
CA LYS A 146 -29.82 3.21 14.64
C LYS A 146 -29.87 4.74 14.64
N LYS A 147 -30.53 5.35 15.66
CA LYS A 147 -30.61 6.81 15.78
C LYS A 147 -29.24 7.50 15.88
N ASN A 148 -28.25 6.84 16.51
CA ASN A 148 -26.89 7.35 16.63
C ASN A 148 -26.15 7.26 15.28
N ILE A 149 -26.34 6.17 14.56
CA ILE A 149 -25.82 5.98 13.20
C ILE A 149 -26.40 7.05 12.26
N ASP A 150 -27.72 7.20 12.25
CA ASP A 150 -28.43 8.17 11.41
C ASP A 150 -27.96 9.61 11.72
N SER A 151 -27.72 9.94 13.00
CA SER A 151 -27.18 11.24 13.40
C SER A 151 -25.77 11.49 12.85
N ILE A 152 -24.87 10.50 12.93
CA ILE A 152 -23.50 10.63 12.42
C ILE A 152 -23.47 10.69 10.90
N LEU A 153 -24.33 9.93 10.23
CA LEU A 153 -24.44 9.97 8.77
C LEU A 153 -24.76 11.39 8.23
N THR A 154 -25.44 12.24 9.01
CA THR A 154 -25.66 13.66 8.62
C THR A 154 -24.37 14.49 8.60
N LEU A 155 -23.30 14.01 9.23
CA LEU A 155 -21.99 14.66 9.32
C LEU A 155 -20.97 14.00 8.37
N THR A 156 -21.27 12.78 7.90
CA THR A 156 -20.44 11.98 6.99
C THR A 156 -20.77 12.37 5.55
N GLY A 157 -19.77 12.32 4.69
CA GLY A 157 -19.90 12.65 3.28
C GLY A 157 -18.72 13.51 2.83
N TYR A 158 -17.95 13.00 1.87
CA TYR A 158 -16.75 13.67 1.35
C TYR A 158 -17.01 15.09 0.84
N GLU A 159 -18.24 15.39 0.43
CA GLU A 159 -18.66 16.73 0.01
C GLU A 159 -18.60 17.76 1.13
N ASN A 160 -18.50 17.34 2.40
CA ASN A 160 -18.36 18.21 3.56
C ASN A 160 -16.94 18.81 3.69
N ILE A 161 -15.98 18.34 2.89
CA ILE A 161 -14.59 18.81 2.89
C ILE A 161 -14.25 19.40 1.53
N ILE A 162 -13.61 20.55 1.52
CA ILE A 162 -13.14 21.24 0.32
C ILE A 162 -11.63 21.40 0.43
N CYS A 163 -10.89 20.96 -0.60
CA CYS A 163 -9.49 21.26 -0.81
C CYS A 163 -9.35 22.45 -1.77
N SER A 164 -8.63 23.49 -1.37
CA SER A 164 -8.37 24.63 -2.24
C SER A 164 -7.07 25.32 -1.84
N ASN A 165 -6.15 25.47 -2.81
CA ASN A 165 -4.93 26.28 -2.67
C ASN A 165 -4.09 25.99 -1.41
N GLY A 166 -3.93 24.72 -1.04
CA GLY A 166 -3.15 24.31 0.13
C GLY A 166 -3.92 24.43 1.47
N THR A 167 -5.20 24.78 1.44
CA THR A 167 -6.07 24.84 2.62
C THR A 167 -7.20 23.82 2.55
N LEU A 168 -7.74 23.44 3.69
CA LEU A 168 -8.95 22.65 3.84
C LEU A 168 -10.06 23.49 4.45
N MET A 169 -11.28 23.34 3.96
CA MET A 169 -12.47 23.95 4.57
C MET A 169 -13.52 22.89 4.83
N LYS A 170 -14.31 23.09 5.87
CA LYS A 170 -15.50 22.28 6.20
C LYS A 170 -16.77 22.99 5.73
N LYS A 171 -17.68 22.26 5.06
CA LYS A 171 -19.07 22.73 4.87
C LYS A 171 -19.94 22.46 6.10
N ASN A 172 -19.58 21.41 6.85
CA ASN A 172 -20.16 21.12 8.16
C ASN A 172 -19.05 21.20 9.21
N ARG A 173 -19.21 22.08 10.22
CA ARG A 173 -18.20 22.32 11.28
C ARG A 173 -17.77 21.04 12.01
N LYS A 174 -18.67 20.06 12.11
CA LYS A 174 -18.45 18.80 12.82
C LYS A 174 -17.89 17.68 11.94
N ALA A 175 -17.75 17.91 10.63
CA ALA A 175 -17.12 16.90 9.75
C ALA A 175 -15.68 16.61 10.18
N LYS A 176 -15.31 15.33 10.19
CA LYS A 176 -13.99 14.87 10.62
C LYS A 176 -13.41 13.89 9.61
N LEU A 177 -12.09 13.89 9.50
CA LEU A 177 -11.34 13.03 8.60
C LEU A 177 -10.73 11.82 9.32
N ASP A 178 -10.72 10.70 8.63
CA ASP A 178 -9.88 9.53 8.89
C ASP A 178 -9.17 9.14 7.61
N LEU A 179 -7.84 9.03 7.66
CA LEU A 179 -7.01 8.70 6.50
C LEU A 179 -6.36 7.32 6.61
N ASN A 180 -6.77 6.48 7.57
CA ASN A 180 -6.16 5.16 7.79
C ASN A 180 -6.24 4.23 6.57
N ALA A 181 -7.22 4.46 5.70
CA ALA A 181 -7.47 3.69 4.47
C ALA A 181 -6.60 4.11 3.26
N ILE A 182 -5.67 5.08 3.42
CA ILE A 182 -4.85 5.61 2.32
C ILE A 182 -3.46 6.06 2.79
N ALA A 183 -3.31 6.36 4.08
CA ALA A 183 -2.08 6.95 4.63
C ALA A 183 -0.89 5.98 4.65
N LYS A 184 -1.13 4.66 4.80
CA LYS A 184 -0.04 3.67 4.77
C LYS A 184 0.56 3.57 3.37
N GLY A 185 -0.29 3.50 2.34
CA GLY A 185 0.13 3.53 0.96
C GLY A 185 0.94 4.79 0.62
N TYR A 186 0.49 5.96 1.09
CA TYR A 186 1.26 7.19 0.94
C TYR A 186 2.62 7.12 1.64
N GLY A 187 2.68 6.54 2.84
CA GLY A 187 3.93 6.32 3.56
C GLY A 187 4.92 5.46 2.79
N VAL A 188 4.43 4.39 2.14
CA VAL A 188 5.23 3.54 1.23
C VAL A 188 5.79 4.37 0.07
N ASP A 189 4.93 5.17 -0.58
CA ASP A 189 5.35 6.02 -1.71
C ASP A 189 6.45 7.01 -1.31
N VAL A 190 6.28 7.73 -0.19
CA VAL A 190 7.27 8.73 0.27
C VAL A 190 8.62 8.09 0.60
N VAL A 191 8.63 6.92 1.26
CA VAL A 191 9.87 6.19 1.56
C VAL A 191 10.52 5.67 0.27
N PHE A 192 9.72 5.12 -0.63
CA PHE A 192 10.20 4.64 -1.93
C PHE A 192 10.84 5.78 -2.75
N ASP A 193 10.17 6.93 -2.86
CA ASP A 193 10.66 8.09 -3.61
C ASP A 193 11.93 8.69 -2.98
N PHE A 194 12.02 8.70 -1.64
CA PHE A 194 13.26 9.05 -0.95
C PHE A 194 14.42 8.14 -1.37
N LEU A 195 14.22 6.84 -1.44
CA LEU A 195 15.25 5.89 -1.85
C LEU A 195 15.61 6.05 -3.34
N ARG A 196 14.61 6.26 -4.21
CA ARG A 196 14.82 6.54 -5.64
C ARG A 196 15.66 7.81 -5.85
N THR A 197 15.33 8.88 -5.17
CA THR A 197 16.09 10.16 -5.24
C THR A 197 17.47 10.05 -4.61
N SER A 198 17.68 9.10 -3.69
CA SER A 198 19.00 8.75 -3.15
C SER A 198 19.84 7.89 -4.13
N GLY A 199 19.30 7.56 -5.31
CA GLY A 199 20.00 6.85 -6.39
C GLY A 199 19.99 5.35 -6.27
N PHE A 200 19.03 4.76 -5.55
CA PHE A 200 18.78 3.31 -5.56
C PHE A 200 17.76 2.95 -6.64
N GLU A 201 17.92 1.79 -7.25
CA GLU A 201 17.05 1.29 -8.33
C GLU A 201 16.28 0.04 -7.92
N ASN A 202 16.97 -0.89 -7.25
CA ASN A 202 16.43 -2.18 -6.83
C ASN A 202 15.92 -2.07 -5.39
N ILE A 203 14.65 -1.72 -5.25
CA ILE A 203 14.03 -1.32 -4.00
C ILE A 203 12.74 -2.10 -3.78
N PHE A 204 12.51 -2.47 -2.53
CA PHE A 204 11.25 -3.00 -2.04
C PHE A 204 10.91 -2.32 -0.72
N VAL A 205 9.79 -1.64 -0.65
CA VAL A 205 9.27 -0.98 0.56
C VAL A 205 7.93 -1.62 0.92
N GLU A 206 7.77 -1.98 2.18
CA GLU A 206 6.54 -2.53 2.73
C GLU A 206 6.22 -1.84 4.06
N ILE A 207 4.96 -1.45 4.26
CA ILE A 207 4.42 -0.91 5.51
C ILE A 207 3.05 -1.57 5.77
N GLY A 208 2.98 -2.49 6.75
CA GLY A 208 1.71 -3.09 7.16
C GLY A 208 1.00 -3.95 6.13
N GLY A 209 1.69 -4.38 5.08
CA GLY A 209 1.18 -5.16 3.96
C GLY A 209 1.06 -4.39 2.64
N GLU A 210 1.07 -3.08 2.68
CA GLU A 210 1.15 -2.21 1.50
C GLU A 210 2.58 -2.19 0.98
N VAL A 211 2.76 -2.39 -0.33
CA VAL A 211 4.06 -2.64 -0.95
C VAL A 211 4.28 -1.80 -2.20
N LYS A 212 5.50 -1.27 -2.38
CA LYS A 212 5.98 -0.73 -3.65
C LYS A 212 7.40 -1.18 -3.92
N PHE A 213 7.68 -1.54 -5.16
CA PHE A 213 8.99 -2.04 -5.54
C PHE A 213 9.39 -1.65 -6.96
N SER A 214 10.71 -1.71 -7.23
CA SER A 214 11.29 -1.58 -8.56
C SER A 214 12.56 -2.43 -8.68
N GLY A 215 12.95 -2.72 -9.93
CA GLY A 215 14.16 -3.48 -10.24
C GLY A 215 14.10 -4.91 -9.74
N TYR A 216 15.23 -5.45 -9.31
CA TYR A 216 15.43 -6.88 -9.05
C TYR A 216 15.68 -7.17 -7.57
N ASN A 217 15.31 -8.38 -7.16
CA ASN A 217 15.53 -8.88 -5.81
C ASN A 217 16.98 -9.39 -5.60
N PHE A 218 17.27 -9.94 -4.42
CA PHE A 218 18.59 -10.45 -4.04
C PHE A 218 19.09 -11.65 -4.86
N ARG A 219 18.27 -12.21 -5.76
CA ARG A 219 18.59 -13.32 -6.66
C ARG A 219 18.63 -12.89 -8.12
N ASP A 220 18.67 -11.57 -8.36
CA ASP A 220 18.60 -11.00 -9.71
C ASP A 220 17.33 -11.40 -10.48
N GLN A 221 16.23 -11.48 -9.78
CA GLN A 221 14.90 -11.81 -10.29
C GLN A 221 13.92 -10.70 -9.95
N ASN A 222 12.84 -10.59 -10.69
CA ASN A 222 11.74 -9.69 -10.35
C ASN A 222 11.25 -9.95 -8.91
N TRP A 223 10.84 -8.89 -8.22
CA TRP A 223 10.19 -9.02 -6.92
C TRP A 223 8.90 -9.82 -7.04
N THR A 224 8.57 -10.54 -6.00
CA THR A 224 7.31 -11.27 -5.87
C THR A 224 6.61 -10.91 -4.58
N VAL A 225 5.29 -10.83 -4.61
CA VAL A 225 4.44 -10.53 -3.45
C VAL A 225 3.45 -11.67 -3.26
N GLY A 226 3.47 -12.27 -2.07
CA GLY A 226 2.53 -13.32 -1.72
C GLY A 226 1.15 -12.75 -1.38
N LEU A 227 0.10 -13.36 -1.92
CA LEU A 227 -1.29 -13.06 -1.61
C LEU A 227 -1.73 -13.89 -0.40
N GLU A 228 -1.98 -13.23 0.73
CA GLU A 228 -2.33 -13.91 1.98
C GLU A 228 -3.69 -14.59 1.92
N ASN A 229 -3.73 -15.85 2.33
CA ASN A 229 -4.97 -16.60 2.45
C ASN A 229 -5.63 -16.32 3.83
N PRO A 230 -6.83 -15.73 3.87
CA PRO A 230 -7.51 -15.37 5.12
C PRO A 230 -7.94 -16.56 5.99
N ILE A 231 -7.60 -17.80 5.64
CA ILE A 231 -7.86 -18.95 6.50
C ILE A 231 -6.55 -19.55 6.97
N SER A 232 -6.00 -19.08 8.04
CA SER A 232 -5.11 -19.92 8.81
C SER A 232 -5.68 -20.09 10.21
N ASN A 233 -6.02 -21.30 10.55
CA ASN A 233 -5.88 -21.70 11.95
C ASN A 233 -4.39 -21.46 12.25
N GLN A 234 -4.08 -20.50 13.10
CA GLN A 234 -2.72 -19.99 13.41
C GLN A 234 -1.81 -21.03 14.09
N ILE A 235 -1.89 -22.30 13.71
CA ILE A 235 -1.08 -23.38 14.28
C ILE A 235 0.30 -23.44 13.64
N ASP A 236 0.46 -22.98 12.40
CA ASP A 236 1.75 -22.92 11.70
C ASP A 236 2.26 -21.48 11.57
N LYS A 237 3.55 -21.29 11.88
CA LYS A 237 4.26 -19.99 11.78
C LYS A 237 4.41 -19.46 10.34
N GLN A 238 3.86 -20.12 9.34
CA GLN A 238 3.87 -19.69 7.96
C GLN A 238 2.52 -19.06 7.61
N ILE A 239 2.56 -17.86 7.04
CA ILE A 239 1.38 -17.21 6.50
C ILE A 239 0.99 -17.99 5.24
N PRO A 240 -0.18 -18.67 5.21
CA PRO A 240 -0.60 -19.37 4.03
C PRO A 240 -0.92 -18.38 2.92
N LEU A 241 -0.49 -18.70 1.70
CA LEU A 241 -0.73 -17.89 0.51
C LEU A 241 -1.77 -18.59 -0.36
N PHE A 242 -2.58 -17.81 -1.07
CA PHE A 242 -3.45 -18.35 -2.11
C PHE A 242 -2.92 -18.10 -3.53
N GLY A 243 -1.79 -17.41 -3.67
CA GLY A 243 -1.11 -17.13 -4.93
C GLY A 243 0.07 -16.19 -4.72
N VAL A 244 0.83 -15.96 -5.78
CA VAL A 244 1.98 -15.06 -5.80
C VAL A 244 1.89 -14.14 -7.00
N LEU A 245 2.03 -12.83 -6.78
CA LEU A 245 2.13 -11.85 -7.85
C LEU A 245 3.58 -11.64 -8.26
N LYS A 246 3.81 -11.56 -9.58
CA LYS A 246 5.10 -11.24 -10.18
C LYS A 246 4.90 -10.12 -11.19
N ASN A 247 5.21 -8.90 -10.80
CA ASN A 247 5.10 -7.72 -11.64
C ASN A 247 6.42 -6.95 -11.73
N GLU A 248 6.55 -6.14 -12.77
CA GLU A 248 7.69 -5.24 -12.95
C GLU A 248 7.33 -3.85 -12.44
N GLY A 249 7.89 -3.48 -11.28
CA GLY A 249 7.81 -2.12 -10.76
C GLY A 249 6.40 -1.58 -10.56
N CYS A 250 5.70 -2.03 -9.52
CA CYS A 250 4.36 -1.58 -9.19
C CYS A 250 4.18 -1.36 -7.69
N ALA A 251 3.01 -0.87 -7.34
CA ALA A 251 2.51 -0.79 -5.98
C ALA A 251 1.33 -1.75 -5.78
N ILE A 252 1.24 -2.36 -4.60
CA ILE A 252 0.24 -3.36 -4.26
C ILE A 252 -0.26 -3.07 -2.85
N ALA A 253 -1.57 -3.10 -2.65
CA ALA A 253 -2.20 -3.05 -1.33
C ALA A 253 -3.34 -4.05 -1.24
N THR A 254 -3.60 -4.56 -0.05
CA THR A 254 -4.67 -5.53 0.20
C THR A 254 -5.52 -5.11 1.37
N SER A 255 -6.82 -4.95 1.15
CA SER A 255 -7.85 -4.81 2.18
C SER A 255 -8.55 -6.14 2.41
N ALA A 256 -8.83 -6.47 3.68
CA ALA A 256 -9.48 -7.72 4.06
C ALA A 256 -10.23 -7.57 5.38
N ASN A 257 -11.38 -8.25 5.53
CA ASN A 257 -12.25 -8.13 6.70
C ASN A 257 -11.87 -9.04 7.88
N TYR A 258 -10.86 -9.90 7.73
CA TYR A 258 -10.52 -10.91 8.73
C TYR A 258 -9.42 -10.48 9.72
N ARG A 259 -8.70 -9.37 9.47
CA ARG A 259 -7.58 -8.94 10.33
C ARG A 259 -8.02 -8.09 11.52
N ASN A 260 -8.96 -7.20 11.30
CA ASN A 260 -9.43 -6.28 12.32
C ASN A 260 -10.94 -6.47 12.50
N PHE A 261 -11.34 -6.95 13.65
CA PHE A 261 -12.73 -7.17 14.00
C PHE A 261 -12.97 -6.75 15.44
N VAL A 262 -14.19 -6.41 15.74
CA VAL A 262 -14.70 -6.19 17.11
C VAL A 262 -15.76 -7.24 17.38
N ASP A 263 -15.66 -7.88 18.54
CA ASP A 263 -16.73 -8.73 19.05
C ASP A 263 -17.68 -7.86 19.89
N LEU A 264 -18.87 -7.66 19.37
CA LEU A 264 -19.94 -6.95 20.05
C LEU A 264 -21.05 -7.95 20.39
N ASP A 265 -21.12 -8.34 21.65
CA ASP A 265 -22.14 -9.27 22.19
C ASP A 265 -22.24 -10.59 21.42
N GLY A 266 -21.08 -11.18 21.05
CA GLY A 266 -20.98 -12.42 20.28
C GLY A 266 -21.14 -12.26 18.77
N THR A 267 -21.26 -11.01 18.27
CA THR A 267 -21.28 -10.70 16.84
C THR A 267 -19.92 -10.17 16.42
N ILE A 268 -19.23 -10.91 15.55
CA ILE A 268 -17.93 -10.50 14.98
C ILE A 268 -18.19 -9.56 13.82
N LEU A 269 -17.78 -8.30 13.96
CA LEU A 269 -17.94 -7.25 12.94
C LEU A 269 -16.57 -6.83 12.41
N GLY A 270 -16.40 -6.83 11.09
CA GLY A 270 -15.23 -6.30 10.43
C GLY A 270 -15.15 -4.77 10.57
N HIS A 271 -13.92 -4.24 10.54
CA HIS A 271 -13.66 -2.79 10.67
C HIS A 271 -14.07 -1.98 9.44
N THR A 272 -14.42 -2.60 8.33
CA THR A 272 -14.83 -1.90 7.12
C THR A 272 -16.29 -1.49 7.23
N ILE A 273 -16.51 -0.19 7.31
CA ILE A 273 -17.85 0.40 7.42
C ILE A 273 -18.30 0.89 6.05
N ASN A 274 -19.55 0.65 5.69
CA ASN A 274 -20.15 1.24 4.51
C ASN A 274 -20.50 2.71 4.81
N PRO A 275 -19.89 3.69 4.14
CA PRO A 275 -20.06 5.11 4.47
C PRO A 275 -21.51 5.61 4.25
N LYS A 276 -22.26 4.95 3.39
CA LYS A 276 -23.65 5.36 3.06
C LYS A 276 -24.68 4.82 4.03
N SER A 277 -24.51 3.60 4.49
CA SER A 277 -25.42 2.99 5.45
C SER A 277 -24.98 3.21 6.91
N GLY A 278 -23.70 3.47 7.14
CA GLY A 278 -23.10 3.58 8.46
C GLY A 278 -22.91 2.23 9.18
N PHE A 279 -23.18 1.10 8.51
CA PHE A 279 -23.05 -0.24 9.08
C PHE A 279 -21.78 -0.94 8.59
N PRO A 280 -21.21 -1.87 9.37
CA PRO A 280 -20.18 -2.79 8.89
C PRO A 280 -20.69 -3.55 7.65
N ILE A 281 -19.80 -3.73 6.67
CA ILE A 281 -20.16 -4.45 5.45
C ILE A 281 -20.37 -5.94 5.71
N GLN A 282 -21.37 -6.50 5.04
CA GLN A 282 -21.58 -7.94 4.91
C GLN A 282 -21.46 -8.28 3.42
N THR A 283 -20.48 -9.07 3.05
CA THR A 283 -20.14 -9.35 1.66
C THR A 283 -19.49 -10.74 1.53
N ASP A 284 -19.61 -11.32 0.34
CA ASP A 284 -18.89 -12.54 -0.03
C ASP A 284 -17.42 -12.25 -0.44
N VAL A 285 -17.03 -10.98 -0.50
CA VAL A 285 -15.65 -10.55 -0.71
C VAL A 285 -14.84 -10.80 0.57
N LEU A 286 -13.85 -11.67 0.51
CA LEU A 286 -12.95 -11.98 1.63
C LEU A 286 -11.77 -11.03 1.70
N SER A 287 -11.18 -10.71 0.55
CA SER A 287 -10.13 -9.71 0.40
C SER A 287 -10.10 -9.14 -1.00
N VAL A 288 -9.57 -7.93 -1.11
CA VAL A 288 -9.29 -7.26 -2.39
C VAL A 288 -7.82 -6.82 -2.39
N THR A 289 -7.07 -7.26 -3.40
CA THR A 289 -5.71 -6.80 -3.66
C THR A 289 -5.73 -5.92 -4.90
N VAL A 290 -5.19 -4.71 -4.78
CA VAL A 290 -5.12 -3.74 -5.86
C VAL A 290 -3.68 -3.48 -6.27
N ILE A 291 -3.48 -3.35 -7.57
CA ILE A 291 -2.20 -3.07 -8.21
C ILE A 291 -2.35 -1.76 -8.98
N SER A 292 -1.45 -0.80 -8.72
CA SER A 292 -1.41 0.48 -9.45
C SER A 292 0.01 1.07 -9.48
N LYS A 293 0.15 2.31 -9.97
CA LYS A 293 1.45 3.02 -10.04
C LYS A 293 1.90 3.57 -8.69
N THR A 294 0.98 3.92 -7.80
CA THR A 294 1.28 4.45 -6.48
C THR A 294 0.64 3.60 -5.39
N CYS A 295 1.34 3.43 -4.28
CA CYS A 295 0.82 2.63 -3.19
C CYS A 295 -0.36 3.32 -2.48
N MET A 296 -0.36 4.65 -2.46
CA MET A 296 -1.50 5.44 -1.99
C MET A 296 -2.77 5.14 -2.79
N GLU A 297 -2.67 5.05 -4.11
CA GLU A 297 -3.80 4.69 -4.98
C GLU A 297 -4.25 3.25 -4.73
N SER A 298 -3.31 2.29 -4.64
CA SER A 298 -3.63 0.89 -4.35
C SER A 298 -4.34 0.72 -3.01
N ASP A 299 -3.87 1.37 -1.94
CA ASP A 299 -4.43 1.30 -0.58
C ASP A 299 -5.87 1.85 -0.55
N GLY A 300 -6.08 3.03 -1.11
CA GLY A 300 -7.42 3.65 -1.20
C GLY A 300 -8.40 2.81 -2.02
N TRP A 301 -7.99 2.34 -3.22
CA TRP A 301 -8.84 1.49 -4.05
C TRP A 301 -9.14 0.13 -3.40
N ALA A 302 -8.18 -0.51 -2.75
CA ALA A 302 -8.41 -1.77 -2.04
C ALA A 302 -9.51 -1.61 -0.98
N THR A 303 -9.47 -0.52 -0.21
CA THR A 303 -10.52 -0.20 0.78
C THR A 303 -11.85 0.10 0.09
N ALA A 304 -11.85 0.89 -0.98
CA ALA A 304 -13.08 1.22 -1.72
C ALA A 304 -13.77 -0.04 -2.25
N LEU A 305 -13.02 -0.91 -2.93
CA LEU A 305 -13.55 -2.12 -3.53
C LEU A 305 -14.02 -3.14 -2.47
N MET A 306 -13.43 -3.10 -1.27
CA MET A 306 -13.86 -3.92 -0.14
C MET A 306 -15.23 -3.50 0.41
N THR A 307 -15.70 -2.27 0.16
CA THR A 307 -17.02 -1.77 0.59
C THR A 307 -18.15 -2.07 -0.40
N MET A 308 -17.86 -2.74 -1.52
CA MET A 308 -18.75 -2.99 -2.64
C MET A 308 -18.91 -4.49 -2.93
N SER A 309 -19.95 -4.86 -3.69
CA SER A 309 -19.95 -6.18 -4.34
C SER A 309 -18.92 -6.21 -5.47
N TYR A 310 -18.53 -7.42 -5.93
CA TYR A 310 -17.63 -7.58 -7.06
C TYR A 310 -18.17 -6.83 -8.31
N GLU A 311 -19.45 -6.99 -8.63
CA GLU A 311 -20.07 -6.39 -9.82
C GLU A 311 -20.01 -4.85 -9.78
N GLN A 312 -20.24 -4.27 -8.61
CA GLN A 312 -20.11 -2.82 -8.40
C GLN A 312 -18.67 -2.36 -8.58
N GLY A 313 -17.72 -3.08 -7.98
CA GLY A 313 -16.29 -2.80 -8.07
C GLY A 313 -15.78 -2.92 -9.50
N ALA A 314 -16.08 -4.01 -10.19
CA ALA A 314 -15.71 -4.24 -11.58
C ALA A 314 -16.28 -3.15 -12.51
N SER A 315 -17.55 -2.78 -12.30
CA SER A 315 -18.18 -1.70 -13.07
C SER A 315 -17.50 -0.34 -12.89
N ILE A 316 -17.04 -0.01 -11.67
CA ILE A 316 -16.33 1.24 -11.40
C ILE A 316 -14.91 1.22 -11.99
N LEU A 317 -14.25 0.06 -11.99
CA LEU A 317 -12.93 -0.09 -12.60
C LEU A 317 -12.99 -0.13 -14.12
N SER A 318 -14.12 -0.47 -14.72
CA SER A 318 -14.29 -0.50 -16.18
C SER A 318 -13.93 0.86 -16.78
N GLY A 319 -12.90 0.88 -17.63
CA GLY A 319 -12.34 2.11 -18.22
C GLY A 319 -11.30 2.83 -17.37
N ASN A 320 -10.81 2.20 -16.30
CA ASN A 320 -9.67 2.68 -15.53
C ASN A 320 -8.44 1.77 -15.72
N ASP A 321 -7.73 1.94 -16.81
CA ASP A 321 -6.55 1.13 -17.18
C ASP A 321 -5.36 1.29 -16.22
N SER A 322 -5.42 2.22 -15.26
CA SER A 322 -4.35 2.46 -14.28
C SER A 322 -4.40 1.55 -13.05
N VAL A 323 -5.53 0.86 -12.84
CA VAL A 323 -5.80 0.05 -11.64
C VAL A 323 -6.21 -1.35 -12.04
N SER A 324 -5.54 -2.35 -11.50
CA SER A 324 -5.94 -3.75 -11.61
C SER A 324 -6.28 -4.30 -10.23
N ALA A 325 -7.23 -5.22 -10.14
CA ALA A 325 -7.69 -5.75 -8.86
C ALA A 325 -7.94 -7.25 -8.89
N ILE A 326 -7.67 -7.90 -7.75
CA ILE A 326 -7.91 -9.31 -7.49
C ILE A 326 -8.85 -9.41 -6.31
N TRP A 327 -9.96 -10.12 -6.46
CA TRP A 327 -10.86 -10.46 -5.37
C TRP A 327 -10.70 -11.93 -5.01
N LEU A 328 -10.58 -12.20 -3.72
CA LEU A 328 -10.82 -13.52 -3.17
C LEU A 328 -12.27 -13.55 -2.67
N MET A 329 -13.07 -14.45 -3.24
CA MET A 329 -14.51 -14.52 -3.06
C MET A 329 -14.93 -15.80 -2.32
N ARG A 330 -16.08 -15.77 -1.68
CA ARG A 330 -16.79 -16.96 -1.17
C ARG A 330 -18.01 -17.21 -2.05
N GLY A 331 -18.08 -18.37 -2.69
CA GLY A 331 -19.25 -18.79 -3.45
C GLY A 331 -20.43 -19.19 -2.56
N ALA A 332 -21.61 -19.29 -3.14
CA ALA A 332 -22.82 -19.76 -2.47
C ALA A 332 -22.71 -21.22 -1.96
N ASP A 333 -21.83 -22.01 -2.59
CA ASP A 333 -21.44 -23.37 -2.17
C ASP A 333 -20.47 -23.39 -0.98
N GLY A 334 -20.04 -22.21 -0.50
CA GLY A 334 -19.03 -22.05 0.55
C GLY A 334 -17.59 -22.21 0.07
N LEU A 335 -17.36 -22.60 -1.17
CA LEU A 335 -16.03 -22.71 -1.77
C LEU A 335 -15.48 -21.32 -2.08
N ARG A 336 -14.15 -21.20 -2.18
CA ARG A 336 -13.48 -19.97 -2.54
C ARG A 336 -13.07 -19.99 -3.97
N TYR A 337 -13.05 -18.81 -4.57
CA TYR A 337 -12.57 -18.59 -5.92
C TYR A 337 -11.92 -17.22 -6.05
N ILE A 338 -11.10 -17.04 -7.09
CA ILE A 338 -10.44 -15.78 -7.44
C ILE A 338 -11.15 -15.21 -8.65
N THR A 339 -11.39 -13.90 -8.63
CA THR A 339 -11.79 -13.14 -9.82
C THR A 339 -10.93 -11.90 -9.95
N MET A 340 -10.75 -11.39 -11.16
CA MET A 340 -9.77 -10.32 -11.44
C MET A 340 -10.28 -9.35 -12.49
N GLU A 341 -9.85 -8.10 -12.36
CA GLU A 341 -10.00 -7.05 -13.37
C GLU A 341 -8.63 -6.45 -13.69
N GLY A 342 -8.32 -6.31 -15.00
CA GLY A 342 -7.03 -5.83 -15.49
C GLY A 342 -6.07 -6.95 -15.88
N ASP A 343 -4.85 -6.56 -16.30
CA ASP A 343 -3.79 -7.50 -16.72
C ASP A 343 -2.97 -7.97 -15.49
N ILE A 344 -3.31 -9.15 -15.00
CA ILE A 344 -2.72 -9.70 -13.78
C ILE A 344 -2.27 -11.14 -14.01
N ASN A 345 -1.04 -11.45 -13.59
CA ASN A 345 -0.51 -12.79 -13.60
C ASN A 345 -0.31 -13.31 -12.17
N ILE A 346 -1.15 -14.27 -11.75
CA ILE A 346 -1.01 -14.99 -10.49
C ILE A 346 -0.28 -16.30 -10.75
N ILE A 347 0.80 -16.53 -10.01
CA ILE A 347 1.59 -17.77 -10.04
C ILE A 347 1.08 -18.69 -8.93
N ASP A 348 0.92 -19.98 -9.25
CA ASP A 348 0.52 -21.04 -8.32
C ASP A 348 -0.75 -20.70 -7.50
N PRO A 349 -1.87 -20.30 -8.14
CA PRO A 349 -3.12 -20.07 -7.41
C PRO A 349 -3.65 -21.39 -6.84
N ILE A 350 -4.04 -21.38 -5.56
CA ILE A 350 -4.65 -22.55 -4.91
C ILE A 350 -6.17 -22.62 -5.04
N TYR A 351 -6.78 -21.58 -5.59
CA TYR A 351 -8.21 -21.47 -5.85
C TYR A 351 -8.48 -21.30 -7.34
N ASP A 352 -9.66 -21.76 -7.79
CA ASP A 352 -10.11 -21.56 -9.16
C ASP A 352 -10.21 -20.07 -9.48
N ILE A 353 -9.80 -19.69 -10.70
CA ILE A 353 -10.00 -18.37 -11.28
C ILE A 353 -11.30 -18.40 -12.09
N ARG A 354 -12.22 -17.49 -11.82
CA ARG A 354 -13.53 -17.37 -12.49
C ARG A 354 -13.71 -16.03 -13.15
#